data_034a208fe41b03e6bf78b1841ed23704
#
_entry.id   034a208fe41b03e6bf78b1841ed23704
#
_cell.length_a   1.000
_cell.length_b   1.000
_cell.length_c   1.000
_cell.angle_alpha   90.00
_cell.angle_beta   90.00
_cell.angle_gamma   90.00
#
_symmetry.space_group_name_H-M   'P 1'
#
loop_
_entity.id
_entity.type
_entity.pdbx_description
1 polymer ?
#
loop_
_entity_poly.entity_id
_entity_poly.type
_entity_poly.pdbx_seq_one_letter_code
_entity_poly.pdbx_strand_id
1 'polypeptide(L)'
;VGQNFDVLRRTALLAPHGGAEPGGGPNGFQINKTAAYAGIDAAETGRDAWRLVVVGRTGTVRLSRAQLAGLPLHSSALPIACVEGWSTSDQWWRGVRLRDLAALVGYEDDPPDVLVESLQRHGGHGAFRHAALRANQVADPRSLLALYVNGEELSLDHGYPARVIVPAAPGVLNTKWVARMTFGDL
;
A
#
# COMPACT_ATOMS: atom_id res chain seq x y z
N VAL A 1 -11.88 15.10 7.92
CA VAL A 1 -11.46 13.95 7.11
C VAL A 1 -12.60 13.48 6.22
N GLY A 2 -13.86 13.41 6.71
CA GLY A 2 -15.02 12.96 5.91
C GLY A 2 -15.37 13.90 4.74
N GLN A 3 -15.20 15.21 4.91
CA GLN A 3 -15.53 16.18 3.87
C GLN A 3 -14.65 16.08 2.62
N ASN A 4 -13.38 15.74 2.79
CA ASN A 4 -12.47 15.56 1.66
C ASN A 4 -12.82 14.31 0.84
N PHE A 5 -13.34 13.27 1.47
CA PHE A 5 -13.77 12.07 0.77
C PHE A 5 -15.04 12.30 -0.05
N ASP A 6 -15.98 13.09 0.46
CA ASP A 6 -17.17 13.43 -0.30
C ASP A 6 -16.85 14.28 -1.54
N VAL A 7 -15.88 15.17 -1.44
CA VAL A 7 -15.40 15.94 -2.59
C VAL A 7 -14.73 15.02 -3.61
N LEU A 8 -13.86 14.11 -3.15
CA LEU A 8 -13.21 13.14 -4.03
C LEU A 8 -14.22 12.19 -4.70
N ARG A 9 -15.22 11.73 -3.97
CA ARG A 9 -16.32 10.93 -4.54
C ARG A 9 -17.08 11.69 -5.62
N ARG A 10 -17.44 12.93 -5.36
CA ARG A 10 -18.15 13.77 -6.33
C ARG A 10 -17.31 14.06 -7.56
N THR A 11 -16.03 14.29 -7.36
CA THR A 11 -15.08 14.49 -8.48
C THR A 11 -14.92 13.22 -9.28
N ALA A 12 -14.82 12.08 -8.63
CA ALA A 12 -14.71 10.78 -9.28
C ALA A 12 -15.95 10.43 -10.11
N LEU A 13 -17.16 10.80 -9.64
CA LEU A 13 -18.40 10.60 -10.36
C LEU A 13 -18.50 11.48 -11.62
N LEU A 14 -17.79 12.59 -11.66
CA LEU A 14 -17.77 13.51 -12.79
C LEU A 14 -16.62 13.24 -13.76
N ALA A 15 -15.61 12.47 -13.33
CA ALA A 15 -14.50 12.10 -14.19
C ALA A 15 -14.89 10.94 -15.10
N PRO A 16 -14.56 10.97 -16.40
CA PRO A 16 -14.77 9.83 -17.26
C PRO A 16 -13.91 8.67 -16.76
N HIS A 17 -14.54 7.65 -16.24
CA HIS A 17 -13.89 6.41 -15.86
C HIS A 17 -13.63 5.58 -17.10
N GLY A 18 -12.43 5.15 -17.32
CA GLY A 18 -12.07 4.24 -18.39
C GLY A 18 -12.75 2.86 -18.25
N GLY A 19 -14.07 2.84 -18.22
CA GLY A 19 -14.89 1.64 -18.31
C GLY A 19 -15.03 0.78 -17.03
N ALA A 20 -14.45 1.18 -15.91
CA ALA A 20 -14.60 0.41 -14.68
C ALA A 20 -15.79 0.90 -13.86
N GLU A 21 -16.76 0.02 -13.62
CA GLU A 21 -17.88 0.34 -12.74
C GLU A 21 -17.42 0.41 -11.27
N PRO A 22 -17.92 1.39 -10.49
CA PRO A 22 -17.70 1.43 -9.05
C PRO A 22 -18.16 0.10 -8.40
N GLY A 23 -17.25 -0.54 -7.66
CA GLY A 23 -17.52 -1.84 -7.04
C GLY A 23 -17.26 -3.05 -7.92
N GLY A 24 -16.89 -2.86 -9.20
CA GLY A 24 -16.46 -3.95 -10.08
C GLY A 24 -14.99 -4.30 -9.88
N GLY A 25 -14.65 -5.57 -10.00
CA GLY A 25 -13.28 -6.08 -9.95
C GLY A 25 -12.98 -6.95 -8.73
N PRO A 26 -11.75 -7.50 -8.65
CA PRO A 26 -11.33 -8.30 -7.51
C PRO A 26 -11.34 -7.46 -6.23
N ASN A 27 -11.64 -8.11 -5.11
CA ASN A 27 -11.81 -7.47 -3.81
C ASN A 27 -12.91 -6.40 -3.74
N GLY A 28 -13.79 -6.31 -4.73
CA GLY A 28 -14.98 -5.46 -4.74
C GLY A 28 -14.75 -4.01 -5.17
N PHE A 29 -13.61 -3.66 -5.74
CA PHE A 29 -13.34 -2.32 -6.25
C PHE A 29 -12.44 -2.34 -7.48
N GLN A 30 -12.43 -1.23 -8.20
CA GLN A 30 -11.73 -1.15 -9.48
C GLN A 30 -10.21 -1.16 -9.35
N ILE A 31 -9.55 -1.62 -10.40
CA ILE A 31 -8.09 -1.66 -10.52
C ILE A 31 -7.63 -0.47 -11.37
N ASN A 32 -6.64 0.28 -10.88
CA ASN A 32 -6.03 1.35 -11.68
C ASN A 32 -4.86 0.86 -12.55
N LYS A 33 -4.13 -0.14 -12.08
CA LYS A 33 -2.99 -0.72 -12.77
C LYS A 33 -2.92 -2.20 -12.44
N THR A 34 -2.95 -3.04 -13.47
CA THR A 34 -2.85 -4.49 -13.29
C THR A 34 -1.41 -4.92 -13.01
N ALA A 35 -1.27 -6.10 -12.40
CA ALA A 35 0.03 -6.72 -12.19
C ALA A 35 0.75 -6.99 -13.51
N ALA A 36 0.02 -7.43 -14.54
CA ALA A 36 0.57 -7.65 -15.87
C ALA A 36 1.15 -6.37 -16.49
N TYR A 37 0.41 -5.26 -16.39
CA TYR A 37 0.89 -3.96 -16.87
C TYR A 37 2.13 -3.48 -16.11
N ALA A 38 2.20 -3.74 -14.81
CA ALA A 38 3.33 -3.38 -13.96
C ALA A 38 4.55 -4.30 -14.13
N GLY A 39 4.42 -5.38 -14.89
CA GLY A 39 5.49 -6.36 -15.08
C GLY A 39 5.78 -7.19 -13.83
N ILE A 40 4.75 -7.48 -13.04
CA ILE A 40 4.88 -8.30 -11.83
C ILE A 40 4.98 -9.78 -12.23
N ASP A 41 6.04 -10.41 -11.76
CA ASP A 41 6.21 -11.85 -11.91
C ASP A 41 5.47 -12.58 -10.78
N ALA A 42 4.51 -13.43 -11.15
CA ALA A 42 3.75 -14.23 -10.19
C ALA A 42 4.65 -15.18 -9.38
N ALA A 43 5.78 -15.61 -9.93
CA ALA A 43 6.73 -16.44 -9.19
C ALA A 43 7.40 -15.69 -8.04
N GLU A 44 7.70 -14.39 -8.22
CA GLU A 44 8.30 -13.55 -7.17
C GLU A 44 7.33 -13.20 -6.05
N THR A 45 6.03 -13.19 -6.33
CA THR A 45 4.97 -12.90 -5.35
C THR A 45 4.50 -14.14 -4.61
N GLY A 46 4.95 -15.30 -5.02
CA GLY A 46 4.59 -16.59 -4.41
C GLY A 46 4.88 -16.63 -2.91
N ARG A 47 4.04 -17.36 -2.19
CA ARG A 47 4.06 -17.43 -0.72
C ARG A 47 5.42 -17.83 -0.15
N ASP A 48 6.14 -18.71 -0.84
CA ASP A 48 7.43 -19.24 -0.41
C ASP A 48 8.63 -18.42 -0.93
N ALA A 49 8.43 -17.65 -1.99
CA ALA A 49 9.48 -16.87 -2.64
C ALA A 49 9.60 -15.45 -2.07
N TRP A 50 8.45 -14.80 -1.81
CA TRP A 50 8.44 -13.40 -1.41
C TRP A 50 8.85 -13.19 0.05
N ARG A 51 9.65 -12.18 0.27
CA ARG A 51 10.01 -11.64 1.60
C ARG A 51 9.98 -10.13 1.57
N LEU A 52 9.38 -9.53 2.58
CA LEU A 52 9.55 -8.11 2.83
C LEU A 52 10.93 -7.88 3.45
N VAL A 53 11.68 -6.98 2.87
CA VAL A 53 12.96 -6.53 3.45
C VAL A 53 12.72 -5.21 4.17
N VAL A 54 12.98 -5.16 5.46
CA VAL A 54 12.86 -3.95 6.28
C VAL A 54 14.24 -3.58 6.78
N VAL A 55 14.65 -2.35 6.49
CA VAL A 55 15.98 -1.83 6.83
C VAL A 55 15.81 -0.62 7.75
N GLY A 56 16.64 -0.54 8.77
CA GLY A 56 16.64 0.59 9.68
C GLY A 56 17.90 0.69 10.53
N ARG A 57 17.78 1.35 11.66
CA ARG A 57 18.90 1.66 12.56
C ARG A 57 19.61 0.41 13.08
N THR A 58 18.89 -0.65 13.40
CA THR A 58 19.45 -1.87 14.00
C THR A 58 19.84 -2.94 12.96
N GLY A 59 19.63 -2.66 11.69
CA GLY A 59 20.00 -3.57 10.60
C GLY A 59 18.83 -3.91 9.68
N THR A 60 18.85 -5.11 9.14
CA THR A 60 17.90 -5.60 8.15
C THR A 60 17.13 -6.81 8.69
N VAL A 61 15.81 -6.77 8.54
CA VAL A 61 14.90 -7.87 8.85
C VAL A 61 14.21 -8.33 7.57
N ARG A 62 14.09 -9.65 7.40
CA ARG A 62 13.36 -10.26 6.28
C ARG A 62 12.15 -11.00 6.83
N LEU A 63 10.98 -10.68 6.34
CA LEU A 63 9.72 -11.23 6.83
C LEU A 63 8.96 -11.89 5.69
N SER A 64 8.56 -13.14 5.91
CA SER A 64 7.59 -13.82 5.05
C SER A 64 6.20 -13.21 5.24
N ARG A 65 5.30 -13.47 4.29
CA ARG A 65 3.91 -13.05 4.45
C ARG A 65 3.26 -13.66 5.69
N ALA A 66 3.58 -14.92 6.00
CA ALA A 66 3.08 -15.59 7.20
C ALA A 66 3.60 -14.93 8.49
N GLN A 67 4.87 -14.52 8.51
CA GLN A 67 5.44 -13.79 9.66
C GLN A 67 4.79 -12.42 9.83
N LEU A 68 4.53 -11.70 8.73
CA LEU A 68 3.80 -10.43 8.78
C LEU A 68 2.36 -10.62 9.30
N ALA A 69 1.67 -11.65 8.83
CA ALA A 69 0.32 -11.96 9.28
C ALA A 69 0.26 -12.40 10.75
N GLY A 70 1.37 -12.85 11.32
CA GLY A 70 1.51 -13.18 12.73
C GLY A 70 1.82 -12.00 13.65
N LEU A 71 2.15 -10.82 13.11
CA LEU A 71 2.31 -9.59 13.86
C LEU A 71 0.93 -9.03 14.25
N PRO A 72 0.85 -8.10 15.23
CA PRO A 72 -0.40 -7.41 15.52
C PRO A 72 -0.95 -6.73 14.27
N LEU A 73 -2.15 -7.11 13.85
CA LEU A 73 -2.83 -6.55 12.70
C LEU A 73 -3.85 -5.51 13.12
N HIS A 74 -3.95 -4.44 12.35
CA HIS A 74 -4.89 -3.36 12.55
C HIS A 74 -5.72 -3.13 11.29
N SER A 75 -6.90 -2.55 11.45
CA SER A 75 -7.81 -2.25 10.35
C SER A 75 -7.97 -0.73 10.18
N SER A 76 -8.13 -0.31 8.92
CA SER A 76 -8.39 1.08 8.56
C SER A 76 -9.37 1.13 7.40
N ALA A 77 -10.39 1.97 7.52
CA ALA A 77 -11.32 2.25 6.43
C ALA A 77 -10.81 3.48 5.67
N LEU A 78 -10.24 3.28 4.51
CA LEU A 78 -9.63 4.34 3.70
C LEU A 78 -9.97 4.16 2.22
N PRO A 79 -10.26 5.27 1.51
CA PRO A 79 -10.42 5.24 0.06
C PRO A 79 -9.05 5.23 -0.63
N ILE A 80 -9.06 4.86 -1.91
CA ILE A 80 -7.96 5.14 -2.82
C ILE A 80 -8.37 6.29 -3.73
N ALA A 81 -7.56 7.33 -3.76
CA ALA A 81 -7.69 8.42 -4.73
C ALA A 81 -6.63 8.25 -5.82
N CYS A 82 -7.07 8.07 -7.06
CA CYS A 82 -6.16 7.97 -8.19
C CYS A 82 -5.85 9.36 -8.76
N VAL A 83 -4.63 9.55 -9.22
CA VAL A 83 -4.19 10.78 -9.90
C VAL A 83 -4.93 11.01 -11.23
N GLU A 84 -5.58 10.00 -11.78
CA GLU A 84 -6.42 10.09 -12.97
C GLU A 84 -7.81 10.72 -12.70
N GLY A 85 -8.08 11.14 -11.48
CA GLY A 85 -9.28 11.88 -11.11
C GLY A 85 -10.45 11.02 -10.60
N TRP A 86 -10.23 9.74 -10.33
CA TRP A 86 -11.24 8.90 -9.69
C TRP A 86 -10.82 8.47 -8.27
N SER A 87 -11.78 8.18 -7.45
CA SER A 87 -11.57 7.60 -6.12
C SER A 87 -12.55 6.47 -5.86
N THR A 88 -12.15 5.55 -5.00
CA THR A 88 -13.07 4.54 -4.46
C THR A 88 -13.83 5.10 -3.27
N SER A 89 -14.90 4.41 -2.85
CA SER A 89 -15.41 4.54 -1.49
C SER A 89 -14.37 3.98 -0.49
N ASP A 90 -14.64 4.13 0.81
CA ASP A 90 -13.78 3.53 1.82
C ASP A 90 -13.70 2.02 1.61
N GLN A 91 -12.49 1.50 1.54
CA GLN A 91 -12.19 0.09 1.56
C GLN A 91 -11.71 -0.28 2.96
N TRP A 92 -12.02 -1.49 3.39
CA TRP A 92 -11.64 -1.99 4.70
C TRP A 92 -10.31 -2.74 4.62
N TRP A 93 -9.23 -2.03 4.95
CA TRP A 93 -7.86 -2.55 4.91
C TRP A 93 -7.47 -3.18 6.24
N ARG A 94 -6.69 -4.24 6.18
CA ARG A 94 -6.10 -4.87 7.35
C ARG A 94 -4.65 -5.24 7.10
N GLY A 95 -3.78 -4.90 8.05
CA GLY A 95 -2.36 -5.17 7.94
C GLY A 95 -1.56 -4.69 9.13
N VAL A 96 -0.26 -4.62 8.96
CA VAL A 96 0.70 -4.18 9.97
C VAL A 96 0.84 -2.67 9.89
N ARG A 97 0.79 -1.97 11.00
CA ARG A 97 1.07 -0.53 11.03
C ARG A 97 2.49 -0.24 10.58
N LEU A 98 2.69 0.79 9.77
CA LEU A 98 4.02 1.18 9.33
C LEU A 98 4.93 1.53 10.51
N ARG A 99 4.39 2.16 11.54
CA ARG A 99 5.11 2.48 12.77
C ARG A 99 5.63 1.23 13.50
N ASP A 100 4.89 0.12 13.44
CA ASP A 100 5.29 -1.14 14.06
C ASP A 100 6.42 -1.82 13.28
N LEU A 101 6.45 -1.68 11.95
CA LEU A 101 7.59 -2.09 11.13
C LEU A 101 8.84 -1.26 11.43
N ALA A 102 8.68 0.04 11.62
CA ALA A 102 9.78 0.92 12.04
C ALA A 102 10.35 0.50 13.40
N ALA A 103 9.48 0.12 14.35
CA ALA A 103 9.89 -0.36 15.66
C ALA A 103 10.76 -1.63 15.59
N LEU A 104 10.49 -2.53 14.64
CA LEU A 104 11.30 -3.75 14.44
C LEU A 104 12.76 -3.46 14.08
N VAL A 105 13.05 -2.29 13.54
CA VAL A 105 14.39 -1.89 13.08
C VAL A 105 14.94 -0.68 13.84
N GLY A 106 14.49 -0.50 15.09
CA GLY A 106 15.11 0.42 16.05
C GLY A 106 14.43 1.77 16.22
N TYR A 107 13.23 1.98 15.68
CA TYR A 107 12.48 3.23 15.82
C TYR A 107 11.17 3.01 16.59
N GLU A 108 11.27 2.80 17.88
CA GLU A 108 10.13 2.43 18.74
C GLU A 108 9.20 3.61 19.05
N ASP A 109 9.75 4.78 19.33
CA ASP A 109 8.96 5.93 19.80
C ASP A 109 8.72 6.99 18.73
N ASP A 110 9.66 7.17 17.81
CA ASP A 110 9.64 8.27 16.84
C ASP A 110 10.03 7.74 15.45
N PRO A 111 9.06 7.23 14.69
CA PRO A 111 9.35 6.66 13.39
C PRO A 111 9.84 7.74 12.42
N PRO A 112 10.90 7.45 11.65
CA PRO A 112 11.43 8.37 10.64
C PRO A 112 10.65 8.28 9.34
N ASP A 113 11.12 8.98 8.32
CA ASP A 113 10.71 8.78 6.94
C ASP A 113 10.97 7.33 6.51
N VAL A 114 10.28 6.89 5.46
CA VAL A 114 10.52 5.57 4.87
C VAL A 114 10.54 5.65 3.36
N LEU A 115 11.50 4.98 2.74
CA LEU A 115 11.52 4.72 1.31
C LEU A 115 10.88 3.35 1.07
N VAL A 116 9.80 3.33 0.30
CA VAL A 116 9.06 2.12 -0.08
C VAL A 116 9.41 1.76 -1.51
N GLU A 117 9.91 0.56 -1.72
CA GLU A 117 10.29 0.05 -3.05
C GLU A 117 9.35 -1.09 -3.46
N SER A 118 8.89 -1.04 -4.71
CA SER A 118 7.96 -2.00 -5.31
C SER A 118 8.68 -3.00 -6.20
N LEU A 119 8.09 -4.17 -6.38
CA LEU A 119 8.48 -5.14 -7.42
C LEU A 119 8.15 -4.66 -8.84
N GLN A 120 7.42 -3.57 -8.98
CA GLN A 120 7.00 -3.04 -10.28
C GLN A 120 8.18 -2.77 -11.20
N ARG A 121 8.15 -3.31 -12.42
CA ARG A 121 9.20 -3.18 -13.45
C ARG A 121 8.80 -2.29 -14.61
N HIS A 122 7.51 -2.30 -14.97
CA HIS A 122 6.97 -1.61 -16.14
C HIS A 122 5.78 -0.74 -15.79
N GLY A 123 5.33 0.06 -16.74
CA GLY A 123 4.08 0.79 -16.64
C GLY A 123 4.13 2.03 -15.77
N GLY A 124 5.30 2.60 -15.55
CA GLY A 124 5.44 3.83 -14.81
C GLY A 124 6.74 4.56 -15.12
N HIS A 125 6.72 5.85 -15.00
CA HIS A 125 7.94 6.62 -14.83
C HIS A 125 8.58 6.21 -13.51
N GLY A 126 9.88 6.41 -13.33
CA GLY A 126 10.64 5.97 -12.15
C GLY A 126 9.97 6.23 -10.78
N ALA A 127 9.08 7.22 -10.72
CA ALA A 127 8.30 7.56 -9.52
C ALA A 127 7.36 6.44 -9.03
N PHE A 128 7.05 5.44 -9.82
CA PHE A 128 6.17 4.34 -9.44
C PHE A 128 6.90 3.11 -8.88
N ARG A 129 8.22 3.06 -9.02
CA ARG A 129 9.04 1.98 -8.46
C ARG A 129 9.33 2.17 -6.99
N HIS A 130 9.34 3.39 -6.53
CA HIS A 130 9.56 3.74 -5.13
C HIS A 130 8.73 4.97 -4.76
N ALA A 131 8.42 5.09 -3.48
CA ALA A 131 7.75 6.24 -2.90
C ALA A 131 8.34 6.56 -1.54
N ALA A 132 8.51 7.84 -1.24
CA ALA A 132 8.94 8.30 0.07
C ALA A 132 7.71 8.72 0.89
N LEU A 133 7.60 8.17 2.09
CA LEU A 133 6.61 8.61 3.08
C LEU A 133 7.33 9.36 4.19
N ARG A 134 6.73 10.45 4.63
CA ARG A 134 7.29 11.26 5.71
C ARG A 134 6.95 10.67 7.08
N ALA A 135 7.74 11.04 8.07
CA ALA A 135 7.61 10.56 9.44
C ALA A 135 6.19 10.65 10.00
N ASN A 136 5.49 11.76 9.74
CA ASN A 136 4.11 11.92 10.17
C ASN A 136 3.13 10.93 9.51
N GLN A 137 3.38 10.53 8.27
CA GLN A 137 2.61 9.50 7.57
C GLN A 137 2.91 8.11 8.13
N VAL A 138 4.17 7.82 8.43
CA VAL A 138 4.58 6.57 9.08
C VAL A 138 3.98 6.44 10.49
N ALA A 139 3.98 7.53 11.25
CA ALA A 139 3.47 7.57 12.61
C ALA A 139 1.94 7.48 12.70
N ASP A 140 1.21 7.82 11.64
CA ASP A 140 -0.25 7.76 11.65
C ASP A 140 -0.73 6.31 11.87
N PRO A 141 -1.54 6.06 12.92
CA PRO A 141 -1.98 4.70 13.24
C PRO A 141 -2.87 4.06 12.16
N ARG A 142 -3.35 4.84 11.19
CA ARG A 142 -4.13 4.35 10.05
C ARG A 142 -3.27 3.92 8.87
N SER A 143 -1.98 4.26 8.88
CA SER A 143 -1.02 3.87 7.84
C SER A 143 -0.64 2.42 8.02
N LEU A 144 -0.91 1.59 7.01
CA LEU A 144 -0.72 0.15 7.04
C LEU A 144 0.14 -0.35 5.89
N LEU A 145 0.89 -1.41 6.16
CA LEU A 145 1.26 -2.39 5.15
C LEU A 145 0.12 -3.40 5.11
N ALA A 146 -0.79 -3.23 4.15
CA ALA A 146 -2.00 -4.01 4.05
C ALA A 146 -1.71 -5.39 3.44
N LEU A 147 -2.28 -6.42 4.05
CA LEU A 147 -2.25 -7.81 3.61
C LEU A 147 -3.62 -8.28 3.13
N TYR A 148 -4.68 -7.66 3.64
CA TYR A 148 -6.08 -7.99 3.39
C TYR A 148 -6.88 -6.72 3.06
N VAL A 149 -7.94 -6.89 2.30
CA VAL A 149 -8.93 -5.85 2.02
C VAL A 149 -10.32 -6.46 1.94
N ASN A 150 -11.30 -5.79 2.55
CA ASN A 150 -12.70 -6.22 2.54
C ASN A 150 -12.92 -7.69 2.99
N GLY A 151 -12.14 -8.17 3.96
CA GLY A 151 -12.22 -9.51 4.51
C GLY A 151 -11.52 -10.60 3.70
N GLU A 152 -10.81 -10.25 2.63
CA GLU A 152 -10.12 -11.18 1.73
C GLU A 152 -8.62 -10.87 1.64
N GLU A 153 -7.83 -11.86 1.23
CA GLU A 153 -6.46 -11.57 0.80
C GLU A 153 -6.48 -10.59 -0.37
N LEU A 154 -5.46 -9.75 -0.45
CA LEU A 154 -5.27 -8.89 -1.62
C LEU A 154 -5.22 -9.74 -2.89
N SER A 155 -5.94 -9.33 -3.92
CA SER A 155 -5.69 -9.86 -5.27
C SER A 155 -4.32 -9.40 -5.75
N LEU A 156 -3.74 -10.10 -6.71
CA LEU A 156 -2.46 -9.71 -7.30
C LEU A 156 -2.54 -8.30 -7.89
N ASP A 157 -3.64 -7.97 -8.57
CA ASP A 157 -3.85 -6.65 -9.17
C ASP A 157 -4.01 -5.52 -8.15
N HIS A 158 -4.46 -5.84 -6.94
CA HIS A 158 -4.56 -4.86 -5.84
C HIS A 158 -3.30 -4.79 -4.97
N GLY A 159 -2.28 -5.58 -5.25
CA GLY A 159 -0.98 -5.43 -4.64
C GLY A 159 -0.48 -6.60 -3.79
N TYR A 160 -1.11 -7.81 -3.90
CA TYR A 160 -0.55 -8.99 -3.25
C TYR A 160 0.94 -9.13 -3.56
N PRO A 161 1.83 -9.45 -2.64
CA PRO A 161 1.60 -9.94 -1.26
C PRO A 161 1.30 -8.87 -0.22
N ALA A 162 1.69 -7.62 -0.46
CA ALA A 162 1.49 -6.52 0.47
C ALA A 162 1.53 -5.17 -0.24
N ARG A 163 0.75 -4.24 0.23
CA ARG A 163 0.71 -2.86 -0.27
C ARG A 163 0.63 -1.84 0.84
N VAL A 164 1.11 -0.65 0.58
CA VAL A 164 0.96 0.48 1.48
C VAL A 164 -0.43 1.12 1.31
N ILE A 165 -1.04 1.49 2.43
CA ILE A 165 -2.22 2.36 2.52
C ILE A 165 -1.91 3.48 3.51
N VAL A 166 -2.07 4.72 3.05
CA VAL A 166 -1.79 5.93 3.84
C VAL A 166 -2.98 6.87 3.72
N PRO A 167 -3.50 7.43 4.83
CA PRO A 167 -4.62 8.35 4.80
C PRO A 167 -4.26 9.65 4.08
N ALA A 168 -5.24 10.18 3.34
CA ALA A 168 -5.15 11.48 2.64
C ALA A 168 -3.95 11.61 1.68
N ALA A 169 -3.40 10.50 1.21
CA ALA A 169 -2.29 10.48 0.28
C ALA A 169 -2.77 10.23 -1.15
N PRO A 170 -2.13 10.83 -2.16
CA PRO A 170 -2.39 10.49 -3.55
C PRO A 170 -2.09 9.03 -3.82
N GLY A 171 -2.76 8.43 -4.80
CA GLY A 171 -2.67 7.01 -5.12
C GLY A 171 -1.24 6.49 -5.34
N VAL A 172 -0.35 7.34 -5.84
CA VAL A 172 1.06 7.01 -6.08
C VAL A 172 1.82 6.66 -4.81
N LEU A 173 1.41 7.17 -3.65
CA LEU A 173 2.03 6.86 -2.35
C LEU A 173 1.49 5.55 -1.75
N ASN A 174 0.37 5.04 -2.25
CA ASN A 174 -0.22 3.77 -1.85
C ASN A 174 0.40 2.62 -2.66
N THR A 175 1.69 2.43 -2.51
CA THR A 175 2.53 1.54 -3.31
C THR A 175 2.08 0.09 -3.22
N LYS A 176 1.84 -0.54 -4.37
CA LYS A 176 1.53 -1.97 -4.50
C LYS A 176 2.80 -2.81 -4.65
N TRP A 177 2.68 -4.10 -4.37
CA TRP A 177 3.74 -5.10 -4.54
C TRP A 177 5.04 -4.69 -3.82
N VAL A 178 4.93 -4.36 -2.56
CA VAL A 178 6.06 -3.87 -1.77
C VAL A 178 7.12 -4.95 -1.61
N ALA A 179 8.36 -4.61 -1.90
CA ALA A 179 9.52 -5.50 -1.75
C ALA A 179 10.41 -5.09 -0.58
N ARG A 180 10.61 -3.77 -0.40
CA ARG A 180 11.55 -3.24 0.57
C ARG A 180 11.06 -1.94 1.18
N MET A 181 11.32 -1.78 2.45
CA MET A 181 11.07 -0.55 3.21
C MET A 181 12.33 -0.17 3.97
N THR A 182 12.89 0.99 3.63
CA THR A 182 14.09 1.52 4.29
C THR A 182 13.70 2.71 5.14
N PHE A 183 13.76 2.54 6.45
CA PHE A 183 13.47 3.59 7.43
C PHE A 183 14.73 4.39 7.75
N GLY A 184 14.60 5.71 7.79
CA GLY A 184 15.67 6.64 8.08
C GLY A 184 15.37 8.02 7.52
N ASP A 185 16.22 8.98 7.81
CA ASP A 185 16.09 10.32 7.26
C ASP A 185 16.41 10.30 5.75
N LEU A 186 15.45 10.81 4.96
CA LEU A 186 15.52 10.88 3.50
C LEU A 186 15.81 12.31 3.01
#